data_57752ea17d2bc9fee9896d8af956a01c
#
_entry.id   57752ea17d2bc9fee9896d8af956a01c
#
_cell.length_a   1.000
_cell.length_b   1.000
_cell.length_c   1.000
_cell.angle_alpha   90.00
_cell.angle_beta   90.00
_cell.angle_gamma   90.00
#
_symmetry.space_group_name_H-M   'P 1'
#
loop_
_entity.id
_entity.type
_entity.pdbx_description
1 polymer ?
#
loop_
_entity_poly.entity_id
_entity_poly.type
_entity_poly.pdbx_seq_one_letter_code
_entity_poly.pdbx_strand_id
1 'polypeptide(L)'
;MVIQLNDHLLSGPDLTISLLGVLFRFRIYPIGIMCDVEKMFHRFHVHPEDRDYLRFLWWKDGDVSKEPLDYRMNVHLFGATSSPGCANFGLKYLARLYEQEYHLAAPFLCQDFYVDD
;
A
#
# COMPACT_ATOMS: atom_id res chain seq x y z
N MET A 1 16.58 -9.34 23.49
CA MET A 1 16.52 -8.32 22.42
C MET A 1 15.43 -8.80 21.48
N VAL A 2 14.35 -8.02 21.32
CA VAL A 2 13.28 -8.35 20.36
C VAL A 2 13.69 -7.75 19.02
N ILE A 3 13.85 -8.58 18.01
CA ILE A 3 14.13 -8.15 16.63
C ILE A 3 12.77 -7.88 15.97
N GLN A 4 12.57 -6.68 15.48
CA GLN A 4 11.35 -6.31 14.76
C GLN A 4 11.60 -6.35 13.24
N LEU A 5 10.63 -6.86 12.49
CA LEU A 5 10.74 -6.94 11.03
C LEU A 5 11.02 -5.56 10.40
N ASN A 6 10.34 -4.52 10.89
CA ASN A 6 10.48 -3.16 10.36
C ASN A 6 11.88 -2.57 10.49
N ASP A 7 12.69 -3.04 11.47
CA ASP A 7 14.08 -2.60 11.63
C ASP A 7 14.99 -3.09 10.47
N HIS A 8 14.51 -4.07 9.71
CA HIS A 8 15.22 -4.69 8.60
C HIS A 8 14.60 -4.46 7.22
N LEU A 9 13.47 -3.75 7.16
CA LEU A 9 12.83 -3.37 5.90
C LEU A 9 13.30 -1.99 5.43
N LEU A 10 13.54 -1.88 4.14
CA LEU A 10 13.78 -0.57 3.52
C LEU A 10 12.44 0.14 3.29
N SER A 11 12.30 1.34 3.84
CA SER A 11 11.10 2.17 3.61
C SER A 11 10.96 2.66 2.17
N GLY A 12 12.07 2.69 1.43
CA GLY A 12 12.12 3.30 0.10
C GLY A 12 12.14 4.83 0.15
N PRO A 13 12.08 5.49 -1.01
CA PRO A 13 11.99 6.94 -1.07
C PRO A 13 10.64 7.43 -0.56
N ASP A 14 10.62 8.59 0.07
CA ASP A 14 9.37 9.27 0.42
C ASP A 14 8.68 9.76 -0.86
N LEU A 15 7.63 9.08 -1.25
CA LEU A 15 6.78 9.40 -2.39
C LEU A 15 5.44 10.02 -1.96
N THR A 16 5.27 10.28 -0.66
CA THR A 16 4.04 10.78 -0.07
C THR A 16 3.72 12.18 -0.59
N ILE A 17 2.47 12.41 -0.90
CA ILE A 17 1.97 13.72 -1.32
C ILE A 17 1.60 14.49 -0.06
N SER A 18 1.91 15.79 -0.02
CA SER A 18 1.49 16.62 1.09
C SER A 18 -0.03 16.61 1.26
N LEU A 19 -0.52 16.10 2.39
CA LEU A 19 -1.96 16.10 2.72
C LEU A 19 -2.54 17.51 2.66
N LEU A 20 -1.80 18.50 3.16
CA LEU A 20 -2.23 19.89 3.11
C LEU A 20 -2.43 20.36 1.65
N GLY A 21 -1.52 19.98 0.75
CA GLY A 21 -1.64 20.27 -0.68
C GLY A 21 -2.86 19.62 -1.31
N VAL A 22 -3.16 18.36 -0.97
CA VAL A 22 -4.37 17.66 -1.43
C VAL A 22 -5.63 18.37 -0.93
N LEU A 23 -5.69 18.73 0.35
CA LEU A 23 -6.83 19.43 0.96
C LEU A 23 -7.08 20.82 0.36
N PHE A 24 -6.02 21.56 -0.02
CA PHE A 24 -6.17 22.82 -0.72
C PHE A 24 -6.73 22.62 -2.13
N ARG A 25 -6.19 21.69 -2.90
CA ARG A 25 -6.69 21.42 -4.27
C ARG A 25 -8.12 20.90 -4.26
N PHE A 26 -8.50 20.08 -3.28
CA PHE A 26 -9.89 19.61 -3.11
C PHE A 26 -10.93 20.73 -3.00
N ARG A 27 -10.52 21.91 -2.56
CA ARG A 27 -11.41 23.07 -2.35
C ARG A 27 -11.42 24.07 -3.50
N ILE A 28 -10.65 23.83 -4.56
CA ILE A 28 -10.56 24.77 -5.69
C ILE A 28 -11.86 24.75 -6.52
N TYR A 29 -12.48 23.60 -6.65
CA TYR A 29 -13.67 23.41 -7.47
C TYR A 29 -14.95 23.29 -6.64
N PRO A 30 -16.11 23.67 -7.21
CA PRO A 30 -17.39 23.60 -6.48
C PRO A 30 -17.88 22.17 -6.21
N ILE A 31 -17.36 21.19 -6.92
CA ILE A 31 -17.70 19.76 -6.76
C ILE A 31 -16.45 19.01 -6.33
N GLY A 32 -16.50 18.38 -5.16
CA GLY A 32 -15.46 17.49 -4.65
C GLY A 32 -15.89 16.04 -4.78
N ILE A 33 -14.97 15.18 -5.24
CA ILE A 33 -15.16 13.73 -5.31
C ILE A 33 -14.09 13.09 -4.44
N MET A 34 -14.51 12.13 -3.61
CA MET A 34 -13.59 11.30 -2.82
C MET A 34 -13.73 9.83 -3.24
N CYS A 35 -12.62 9.13 -3.29
CA CYS A 35 -12.59 7.71 -3.54
C CYS A 35 -11.51 7.04 -2.69
N ASP A 36 -11.62 5.74 -2.51
CA ASP A 36 -10.68 4.93 -1.77
C ASP A 36 -10.30 3.66 -2.56
N VAL A 37 -9.12 3.14 -2.31
CA VAL A 37 -8.69 1.85 -2.88
C VAL A 37 -8.88 0.76 -1.83
N GLU A 38 -9.91 -0.04 -2.00
CA GLU A 38 -10.21 -1.14 -1.09
C GLU A 38 -8.99 -2.06 -0.91
N LYS A 39 -8.57 -2.25 0.34
CA LYS A 39 -7.46 -3.11 0.72
C LYS A 39 -6.17 -2.77 -0.04
N MET A 40 -5.83 -1.48 -0.12
CA MET A 40 -4.78 -0.98 -0.99
C MET A 40 -3.48 -1.79 -0.91
N PHE A 41 -2.91 -1.99 0.27
CA PHE A 41 -1.65 -2.73 0.41
C PHE A 41 -1.77 -4.18 -0.06
N HIS A 42 -2.92 -4.82 0.12
CA HIS A 42 -3.16 -6.18 -0.34
C HIS A 42 -3.32 -6.31 -1.87
N ARG A 43 -3.36 -5.19 -2.61
CA ARG A 43 -3.32 -5.20 -4.08
C ARG A 43 -1.91 -5.36 -4.65
N PHE A 44 -0.89 -5.17 -3.83
CA PHE A 44 0.51 -5.26 -4.24
C PHE A 44 1.10 -6.60 -3.79
N HIS A 45 1.54 -7.39 -4.76
CA HIS A 45 2.18 -8.68 -4.49
C HIS A 45 3.63 -8.50 -4.08
N VAL A 46 4.04 -9.26 -3.08
CA VAL A 46 5.44 -9.37 -2.67
C VAL A 46 6.14 -10.39 -3.57
N HIS A 47 7.38 -10.07 -3.96
CA HIS A 47 8.20 -10.97 -4.77
C HIS A 47 8.32 -12.35 -4.08
N PRO A 48 8.23 -13.46 -4.82
CA PRO A 48 8.24 -14.80 -4.22
C PRO A 48 9.41 -15.07 -3.28
N GLU A 49 10.60 -14.54 -3.58
CA GLU A 49 11.81 -14.69 -2.78
C GLU A 49 11.74 -13.96 -1.43
N ASP A 50 10.91 -12.90 -1.33
CA ASP A 50 10.80 -12.08 -0.13
C ASP A 50 9.63 -12.50 0.78
N ARG A 51 8.75 -13.40 0.33
CA ARG A 51 7.55 -13.79 1.09
C ARG A 51 7.86 -14.50 2.40
N ASP A 52 9.00 -15.14 2.49
CA ASP A 52 9.40 -15.85 3.70
C ASP A 52 9.71 -14.93 4.89
N TYR A 53 9.92 -13.62 4.65
CA TYR A 53 10.00 -12.61 5.70
C TYR A 53 8.63 -12.23 6.28
N LEU A 54 7.52 -12.60 5.61
CA LEU A 54 6.16 -12.26 5.99
C LEU A 54 5.40 -13.48 6.53
N ARG A 55 6.08 -14.32 7.32
CA ARG A 55 5.48 -15.50 7.94
C ARG A 55 4.70 -15.14 9.19
N PHE A 56 3.64 -15.93 9.44
CA PHE A 56 2.83 -15.85 10.65
C PHE A 56 2.24 -17.22 10.97
N LEU A 57 1.92 -17.41 12.23
CA LEU A 57 1.28 -18.63 12.70
C LEU A 57 -0.24 -18.41 12.74
N TRP A 58 -0.99 -19.37 12.23
CA TRP A 58 -2.44 -19.36 12.29
C TRP A 58 -3.00 -20.78 12.35
N TRP A 59 -4.18 -20.93 12.93
CA TRP A 59 -4.87 -22.19 12.98
C TRP A 59 -5.60 -22.48 11.69
N LYS A 60 -5.43 -23.69 11.16
CA LYS A 60 -6.18 -24.13 9.99
C LYS A 60 -7.68 -24.04 10.29
N ASP A 61 -8.41 -23.40 9.39
CA ASP A 61 -9.86 -23.19 9.50
C ASP A 61 -10.30 -22.43 10.78
N GLY A 62 -9.37 -21.73 11.46
CA GLY A 62 -9.63 -21.01 12.69
C GLY A 62 -9.83 -21.93 13.91
N ASP A 63 -9.51 -23.20 13.81
CA ASP A 63 -9.69 -24.19 14.88
C ASP A 63 -8.53 -24.12 15.89
N VAL A 64 -8.72 -23.33 16.94
CA VAL A 64 -7.72 -23.10 18.00
C VAL A 64 -7.44 -24.33 18.88
N SER A 65 -8.18 -25.43 18.71
CA SER A 65 -7.89 -26.70 19.42
C SER A 65 -6.72 -27.46 18.79
N LYS A 66 -6.29 -27.06 17.59
CA LYS A 66 -5.18 -27.68 16.86
C LYS A 66 -3.91 -26.86 16.99
N GLU A 67 -2.80 -27.49 16.65
CA GLU A 67 -1.51 -26.78 16.56
C GLU A 67 -1.56 -25.75 15.42
N PRO A 68 -1.01 -24.52 15.64
CA PRO A 68 -0.92 -23.52 14.60
C PRO A 68 0.01 -23.94 13.48
N LEU A 69 -0.33 -23.60 12.27
CA LEU A 69 0.46 -23.84 11.07
C LEU A 69 1.19 -22.55 10.64
N ASP A 70 2.31 -22.75 9.98
CA ASP A 70 3.09 -21.65 9.38
C ASP A 70 2.45 -21.22 8.04
N TYR A 71 2.02 -19.98 8.00
CA TYR A 71 1.53 -19.31 6.81
C TYR A 71 2.46 -18.18 6.40
N ARG A 72 2.35 -17.72 5.17
CA ARG A 72 3.06 -16.53 4.69
C ARG A 72 2.16 -15.65 3.86
N MET A 73 2.29 -14.35 4.00
CA MET A 73 1.63 -13.40 3.13
C MET A 73 2.31 -13.36 1.76
N ASN A 74 1.51 -13.23 0.73
CA ASN A 74 1.98 -13.03 -0.64
C ASN A 74 1.73 -11.61 -1.16
N VAL A 75 1.20 -10.76 -0.29
CA VAL A 75 0.87 -9.34 -0.55
C VAL A 75 1.45 -8.47 0.56
N HIS A 76 1.54 -7.16 0.31
CA HIS A 76 1.98 -6.21 1.30
C HIS A 76 1.04 -6.13 2.50
N LEU A 77 1.59 -5.74 3.66
CA LEU A 77 0.90 -5.69 4.94
C LEU A 77 0.71 -4.24 5.40
N PHE A 78 -0.35 -4.02 6.16
CA PHE A 78 -0.46 -2.83 7.01
C PHE A 78 0.63 -2.86 8.09
N GLY A 79 1.21 -1.70 8.39
CA GLY A 79 2.26 -1.57 9.41
C GLY A 79 3.66 -2.02 8.96
N ALA A 80 3.84 -2.55 7.75
CA ALA A 80 5.17 -2.79 7.21
C ALA A 80 5.75 -1.49 6.63
N THR A 81 6.94 -1.09 7.07
CA THR A 81 7.60 0.18 6.70
C THR A 81 7.74 0.39 5.19
N SER A 82 7.84 -0.70 4.41
CA SER A 82 7.94 -0.65 2.95
C SER A 82 6.59 -0.46 2.23
N SER A 83 5.46 -0.76 2.88
CA SER A 83 4.16 -0.82 2.21
C SER A 83 3.67 0.52 1.64
N PRO A 84 3.78 1.66 2.36
CA PRO A 84 3.37 2.95 1.80
C PRO A 84 4.20 3.36 0.59
N GLY A 85 5.51 3.14 0.62
CA GLY A 85 6.41 3.41 -0.51
C GLY A 85 6.03 2.59 -1.75
N CYS A 86 5.78 1.29 -1.59
CA CYS A 86 5.35 0.40 -2.66
C CYS A 86 3.98 0.80 -3.24
N ALA A 87 3.02 1.14 -2.38
CA ALA A 87 1.68 1.56 -2.80
C ALA A 87 1.72 2.88 -3.58
N ASN A 88 2.43 3.89 -3.07
CA ASN A 88 2.62 5.16 -3.75
C ASN A 88 3.30 4.99 -5.11
N PHE A 89 4.36 4.17 -5.16
CA PHE A 89 5.03 3.86 -6.42
C PHE A 89 4.09 3.20 -7.42
N GLY A 90 3.35 2.18 -6.99
CA GLY A 90 2.43 1.43 -7.83
C GLY A 90 1.32 2.29 -8.41
N LEU A 91 0.71 3.17 -7.60
CA LEU A 91 -0.31 4.11 -8.07
C LEU A 91 0.25 5.08 -9.13
N LYS A 92 1.43 5.66 -8.87
CA LYS A 92 2.09 6.56 -9.83
C LYS A 92 2.53 5.84 -11.09
N TYR A 93 2.95 4.59 -10.98
CA TYR A 93 3.29 3.76 -12.14
C TYR A 93 2.07 3.48 -13.01
N LEU A 94 0.94 3.08 -12.41
CA LEU A 94 -0.33 2.88 -13.12
C LEU A 94 -0.80 4.15 -13.80
N ALA A 95 -0.74 5.29 -13.12
CA ALA A 95 -1.10 6.58 -13.70
C ALA A 95 -0.31 6.88 -14.97
N ARG A 96 1.00 6.67 -14.96
CA ARG A 96 1.87 6.86 -16.13
C ARG A 96 1.60 5.85 -17.25
N LEU A 97 1.38 4.59 -16.88
CA LEU A 97 1.12 3.51 -17.85
C LEU A 97 -0.15 3.75 -18.67
N TYR A 98 -1.18 4.30 -18.04
CA TYR A 98 -2.49 4.55 -18.64
C TYR A 98 -2.78 6.03 -18.92
N GLU A 99 -1.76 6.89 -18.90
CA GLU A 99 -1.92 8.33 -19.07
C GLU A 99 -2.60 8.72 -20.39
N GLN A 100 -2.31 8.00 -21.48
CA GLN A 100 -2.91 8.27 -22.79
C GLN A 100 -4.39 7.90 -22.81
N GLU A 101 -4.79 6.84 -22.14
CA GLU A 101 -6.17 6.37 -22.09
C GLU A 101 -7.02 7.17 -21.09
N TYR A 102 -6.42 7.50 -19.93
CA TYR A 102 -7.10 8.18 -18.82
C TYR A 102 -6.44 9.52 -18.48
N HIS A 103 -6.25 10.38 -19.49
CA HIS A 103 -5.50 11.64 -19.36
C HIS A 103 -6.03 12.61 -18.30
N LEU A 104 -7.32 12.52 -17.90
CA LEU A 104 -7.91 13.30 -16.81
C LEU A 104 -7.68 12.67 -15.45
N ALA A 105 -7.66 11.33 -15.36
CA ALA A 105 -7.52 10.61 -14.10
C ALA A 105 -6.05 10.43 -13.69
N ALA A 106 -5.13 10.30 -14.62
CA ALA A 106 -3.72 10.08 -14.33
C ALA A 106 -3.08 11.21 -13.49
N PRO A 107 -3.28 12.50 -13.76
CA PRO A 107 -2.80 13.58 -12.89
C PRO A 107 -3.40 13.52 -11.49
N PHE A 108 -4.67 13.14 -11.35
CA PHE A 108 -5.35 12.99 -10.06
C PHE A 108 -4.64 11.92 -9.20
N LEU A 109 -4.35 10.74 -9.75
CA LEU A 109 -3.61 9.69 -9.02
C LEU A 109 -2.20 10.13 -8.62
N CYS A 110 -1.58 11.00 -9.40
CA CYS A 110 -0.23 11.49 -9.10
C CYS A 110 -0.18 12.62 -8.08
N GLN A 111 -1.25 13.43 -7.95
CA GLN A 111 -1.21 14.70 -7.22
C GLN A 111 -2.22 14.79 -6.08
N ASP A 112 -3.35 14.08 -6.17
CA ASP A 112 -4.48 14.26 -5.27
C ASP A 112 -4.86 12.99 -4.51
N PHE A 113 -4.13 11.88 -4.73
CA PHE A 113 -4.33 10.63 -4.03
C PHE A 113 -3.34 10.51 -2.87
N TYR A 114 -3.84 10.62 -1.64
CA TYR A 114 -3.02 10.50 -0.43
C TYR A 114 -3.01 9.04 0.02
N VAL A 115 -1.82 8.48 0.20
CA VAL A 115 -1.62 7.14 0.77
C VAL A 115 -1.22 7.33 2.22
N ASP A 116 -2.05 6.84 3.12
CA ASP A 116 -1.83 6.83 4.56
C ASP A 116 -1.21 5.49 5.01
N ASP A 117 -0.57 5.50 6.18
CA ASP A 117 0.04 4.32 6.79
C ASP A 117 -0.99 3.38 7.45
#